data_d308031267d79e275ea77259907c90a3
#
_entry.id   d308031267d79e275ea77259907c90a3
#
_cell.length_a   1.000
_cell.length_b   1.000
_cell.length_c   1.000
_cell.angle_alpha   90.00
_cell.angle_beta   90.00
_cell.angle_gamma   90.00
#
_symmetry.space_group_name_H-M   'P 1'
#
loop_
_entity.id
_entity.type
_entity.pdbx_description
1 polymer ?
#
loop_
_entity_poly.entity_id
_entity_poly.type
_entity_poly.pdbx_seq_one_letter_code
_entity_poly.pdbx_strand_id
1 'polypeptide(L)'
;MEAKTKDLWVYVETKEDGSAKNVGLELLSPGRDLADKQGGRLVAIVIGSGVDTAVNDASAHGADQVIVVDAPEFKDYTTDAYTAAMYHLIEKYGPTTLLIGATPDGRDMGPRLACRIKTGLTADCTGLDIDPESGNVAWTRPAFGGNLMATILCPDHRPQIGTVRPGVFKKSAPGDAKAEIIREEFHVAPEQIRTELLEVIREAAGELVDLEGADIIVSGGRGVGGPEGFEPVKALADVLGATVGASRAAVDSGWISHAHQVGQTGKTVAPKLYIACGISGAIQHLAGMSGSDCIVAINKDPDAPIFDVADYGIVGNLFEVLPALTEEIKKLKA
;
A
#
# COMPACT_ATOMS: atom_id res chain seq x y z
N MET A 1 -25.81 2.58 -10.33
CA MET A 1 -26.30 3.49 -9.26
C MET A 1 -25.92 4.90 -9.66
N GLU A 2 -26.74 5.92 -9.38
CA GLU A 2 -26.39 7.31 -9.61
C GLU A 2 -25.75 7.91 -8.35
N ALA A 3 -24.81 8.85 -8.51
CA ALA A 3 -24.25 9.58 -7.39
C ALA A 3 -25.30 10.55 -6.82
N LYS A 4 -25.37 10.66 -5.49
CA LYS A 4 -26.24 11.62 -4.78
C LYS A 4 -25.46 12.89 -4.39
N THR A 5 -24.15 12.78 -4.31
CA THR A 5 -23.26 13.87 -3.93
C THR A 5 -22.07 13.94 -4.89
N LYS A 6 -21.25 14.98 -4.77
CA LYS A 6 -19.95 15.08 -5.44
C LYS A 6 -18.81 14.58 -4.54
N ASP A 7 -19.13 13.98 -3.39
CA ASP A 7 -18.15 13.58 -2.41
C ASP A 7 -17.22 12.49 -2.96
N LEU A 8 -15.95 12.66 -2.70
CA LEU A 8 -14.91 11.68 -2.94
C LEU A 8 -14.59 10.98 -1.62
N TRP A 9 -14.67 9.66 -1.64
CA TRP A 9 -14.43 8.84 -0.48
C TRP A 9 -13.06 8.18 -0.51
N VAL A 10 -12.42 8.11 0.65
CA VAL A 10 -11.22 7.32 0.89
C VAL A 10 -11.54 6.29 1.98
N TYR A 11 -11.38 5.02 1.68
CA TYR A 11 -11.45 3.99 2.70
C TYR A 11 -10.13 3.97 3.49
N VAL A 12 -10.22 4.31 4.77
CA VAL A 12 -9.10 4.31 5.71
C VAL A 12 -9.15 3.01 6.50
N GLU A 13 -8.35 2.04 6.07
CA GLU A 13 -8.20 0.77 6.77
C GLU A 13 -7.59 0.97 8.15
N THR A 14 -7.99 0.12 9.11
CA THR A 14 -7.49 0.14 10.48
C THR A 14 -6.52 -1.01 10.75
N LYS A 15 -5.61 -0.79 11.69
CA LYS A 15 -4.78 -1.81 12.31
C LYS A 15 -5.50 -2.42 13.51
N GLU A 16 -4.96 -3.49 14.07
CA GLU A 16 -5.51 -4.15 15.26
C GLU A 16 -5.60 -3.26 16.49
N ASP A 17 -4.73 -2.26 16.60
CA ASP A 17 -4.72 -1.27 17.68
C ASP A 17 -5.70 -0.11 17.46
N GLY A 18 -6.52 -0.17 16.42
CA GLY A 18 -7.49 0.86 16.05
C GLY A 18 -6.90 2.09 15.36
N SER A 19 -5.58 2.14 15.10
CA SER A 19 -4.95 3.21 14.33
C SER A 19 -5.12 3.00 12.82
N ALA A 20 -4.95 4.08 12.03
CA ALA A 20 -5.04 4.00 10.58
C ALA A 20 -3.84 3.27 9.96
N LYS A 21 -4.08 2.45 8.91
CA LYS A 21 -3.00 1.99 8.03
C LYS A 21 -2.50 3.17 7.17
N ASN A 22 -1.20 3.24 6.93
CA ASN A 22 -0.57 4.34 6.19
C ASN A 22 -1.22 4.59 4.82
N VAL A 23 -1.55 3.54 4.08
CA VAL A 23 -2.13 3.67 2.74
C VAL A 23 -3.42 4.50 2.72
N GLY A 24 -4.29 4.37 3.72
CA GLY A 24 -5.49 5.20 3.82
C GLY A 24 -5.15 6.68 3.99
N LEU A 25 -4.15 6.99 4.83
CA LEU A 25 -3.68 8.36 5.06
C LEU A 25 -2.94 8.94 3.83
N GLU A 26 -2.18 8.11 3.10
CA GLU A 26 -1.56 8.49 1.83
C GLU A 26 -2.62 8.90 0.80
N LEU A 27 -3.74 8.17 0.73
CA LEU A 27 -4.82 8.41 -0.22
C LEU A 27 -5.64 9.67 0.08
N LEU A 28 -5.64 10.18 1.30
CA LEU A 28 -6.27 11.46 1.61
C LEU A 28 -5.61 12.62 0.86
N SER A 29 -4.30 12.55 0.59
CA SER A 29 -3.57 13.59 -0.15
C SER A 29 -4.06 13.74 -1.61
N PRO A 30 -3.97 12.74 -2.51
CA PRO A 30 -4.55 12.85 -3.84
C PRO A 30 -6.08 12.95 -3.81
N GLY A 31 -6.74 12.39 -2.78
CA GLY A 31 -8.17 12.53 -2.59
C GLY A 31 -8.59 13.98 -2.42
N ARG A 32 -7.81 14.80 -1.69
CA ARG A 32 -8.04 16.24 -1.55
C ARG A 32 -7.98 16.96 -2.89
N ASP A 33 -6.92 16.71 -3.66
CA ASP A 33 -6.73 17.33 -4.97
C ASP A 33 -7.87 16.99 -5.94
N LEU A 34 -8.31 15.74 -5.95
CA LEU A 34 -9.42 15.30 -6.80
C LEU A 34 -10.77 15.89 -6.33
N ALA A 35 -11.03 15.90 -5.01
CA ALA A 35 -12.26 16.47 -4.44
C ALA A 35 -12.37 17.96 -4.77
N ASP A 36 -11.28 18.72 -4.64
CA ASP A 36 -11.22 20.14 -4.97
C ASP A 36 -11.48 20.41 -6.46
N LYS A 37 -10.86 19.61 -7.34
CA LYS A 37 -11.09 19.69 -8.80
C LYS A 37 -12.55 19.39 -9.18
N GLN A 38 -13.23 18.50 -8.45
CA GLN A 38 -14.63 18.13 -8.69
C GLN A 38 -15.64 19.02 -7.95
N GLY A 39 -15.16 19.86 -7.03
CA GLY A 39 -16.00 20.73 -6.18
C GLY A 39 -16.86 19.91 -5.21
N GLY A 40 -16.33 18.81 -4.68
CA GLY A 40 -16.91 17.93 -3.67
C GLY A 40 -16.12 17.96 -2.35
N ARG A 41 -16.59 17.20 -1.36
CA ARG A 41 -15.88 17.02 -0.08
C ARG A 41 -14.98 15.79 -0.14
N LEU A 42 -13.88 15.83 0.60
CA LEU A 42 -13.08 14.67 0.91
C LEU A 42 -13.63 13.98 2.15
N VAL A 43 -14.14 12.77 2.01
CA VAL A 43 -14.76 11.99 3.09
C VAL A 43 -13.93 10.75 3.37
N ALA A 44 -13.47 10.58 4.60
CA ALA A 44 -12.85 9.35 5.05
C ALA A 44 -13.92 8.37 5.54
N ILE A 45 -13.81 7.10 5.14
CA ILE A 45 -14.63 6.01 5.65
C ILE A 45 -13.78 5.13 6.55
N VAL A 46 -14.19 4.97 7.79
CA VAL A 46 -13.51 4.12 8.79
C VAL A 46 -14.48 3.05 9.26
N ILE A 47 -14.12 1.78 9.08
CA ILE A 47 -14.89 0.63 9.52
C ILE A 47 -13.98 -0.23 10.40
N GLY A 48 -14.44 -0.58 11.60
CA GLY A 48 -13.64 -1.40 12.50
C GLY A 48 -14.25 -1.54 13.89
N SER A 49 -13.43 -1.84 14.88
CA SER A 49 -13.81 -1.91 16.29
C SER A 49 -12.80 -1.17 17.15
N GLY A 50 -13.26 -0.16 17.91
CA GLY A 50 -12.41 0.71 18.71
C GLY A 50 -11.52 1.64 17.89
N VAL A 51 -12.08 2.27 16.85
CA VAL A 51 -11.34 2.96 15.77
C VAL A 51 -11.15 4.46 15.97
N ASP A 52 -11.32 4.98 17.17
CA ASP A 52 -11.21 6.43 17.46
C ASP A 52 -9.85 7.02 17.04
N THR A 53 -8.78 6.26 17.14
CA THR A 53 -7.44 6.69 16.71
C THR A 53 -7.41 6.92 15.20
N ALA A 54 -7.93 5.97 14.41
CA ALA A 54 -8.01 6.12 12.95
C ALA A 54 -8.89 7.29 12.51
N VAL A 55 -9.98 7.56 13.25
CA VAL A 55 -10.86 8.72 13.01
C VAL A 55 -10.09 10.03 13.20
N ASN A 56 -9.32 10.12 14.28
CA ASN A 56 -8.50 11.29 14.56
C ASN A 56 -7.36 11.45 13.53
N ASP A 57 -6.72 10.35 13.14
CA ASP A 57 -5.70 10.33 12.09
C ASP A 57 -6.28 10.86 10.76
N ALA A 58 -7.42 10.34 10.32
CA ALA A 58 -8.07 10.77 9.09
C ALA A 58 -8.45 12.27 9.12
N SER A 59 -8.95 12.76 10.26
CA SER A 59 -9.25 14.18 10.47
C SER A 59 -7.98 15.03 10.37
N ALA A 60 -6.90 14.64 11.05
CA ALA A 60 -5.63 15.36 11.05
C ALA A 60 -4.98 15.40 9.66
N HIS A 61 -5.23 14.39 8.80
CA HIS A 61 -4.73 14.31 7.43
C HIS A 61 -5.64 14.94 6.37
N GLY A 62 -6.62 15.78 6.79
CA GLY A 62 -7.33 16.70 5.92
C GLY A 62 -8.65 16.20 5.34
N ALA A 63 -9.27 15.17 5.93
CA ALA A 63 -10.66 14.83 5.63
C ALA A 63 -11.61 15.96 6.07
N ASP A 64 -12.58 16.33 5.24
CA ASP A 64 -13.65 17.27 5.61
C ASP A 64 -14.67 16.59 6.51
N GLN A 65 -14.90 15.31 6.29
CA GLN A 65 -15.85 14.49 7.03
C GLN A 65 -15.28 13.09 7.24
N VAL A 66 -15.58 12.46 8.37
CA VAL A 66 -15.27 11.06 8.64
C VAL A 66 -16.58 10.33 8.96
N ILE A 67 -16.91 9.32 8.16
CA ILE A 67 -18.04 8.43 8.42
C ILE A 67 -17.51 7.16 9.05
N VAL A 68 -18.00 6.83 10.23
CA VAL A 68 -17.48 5.76 11.07
C VAL A 68 -18.54 4.70 11.30
N VAL A 69 -18.18 3.44 11.06
CA VAL A 69 -18.91 2.26 11.55
C VAL A 69 -18.00 1.56 12.55
N ASP A 70 -18.37 1.62 13.82
CA ASP A 70 -17.60 1.06 14.93
C ASP A 70 -18.43 0.02 15.68
N ALA A 71 -18.17 -1.26 15.44
CA ALA A 71 -18.91 -2.33 16.09
C ALA A 71 -18.02 -3.60 16.24
N PRO A 72 -18.30 -4.47 17.22
CA PRO A 72 -17.46 -5.62 17.55
C PRO A 72 -17.25 -6.61 16.40
N GLU A 73 -18.23 -6.80 15.52
CA GLU A 73 -18.14 -7.68 14.35
C GLU A 73 -17.16 -7.24 13.28
N PHE A 74 -16.68 -6.00 13.37
CA PHE A 74 -15.63 -5.47 12.49
C PHE A 74 -14.24 -5.49 13.13
N LYS A 75 -14.05 -6.20 14.25
CA LYS A 75 -12.75 -6.33 14.89
C LYS A 75 -11.74 -7.01 13.97
N ASP A 76 -12.15 -8.10 13.35
CA ASP A 76 -11.35 -8.83 12.38
C ASP A 76 -11.96 -8.67 10.99
N TYR A 77 -11.09 -8.55 9.98
CA TYR A 77 -11.57 -8.38 8.61
C TYR A 77 -12.28 -9.65 8.14
N THR A 78 -13.49 -9.49 7.65
CA THR A 78 -14.18 -10.48 6.83
C THR A 78 -14.79 -9.81 5.60
N THR A 79 -14.64 -10.43 4.43
CA THR A 79 -15.15 -9.88 3.18
C THR A 79 -16.64 -9.56 3.25
N ASP A 80 -17.41 -10.45 3.87
CA ASP A 80 -18.88 -10.31 3.94
C ASP A 80 -19.29 -9.11 4.79
N ALA A 81 -18.73 -8.96 5.99
CA ALA A 81 -19.09 -7.87 6.90
C ALA A 81 -18.68 -6.51 6.35
N TYR A 82 -17.42 -6.37 5.93
CA TYR A 82 -16.90 -5.09 5.43
C TYR A 82 -17.55 -4.67 4.11
N THR A 83 -17.82 -5.62 3.20
CA THR A 83 -18.58 -5.31 1.97
C THR A 83 -20.01 -4.89 2.29
N ALA A 84 -20.66 -5.48 3.30
CA ALA A 84 -22.03 -5.12 3.68
C ALA A 84 -22.09 -3.70 4.27
N ALA A 85 -21.14 -3.35 5.15
CA ALA A 85 -21.06 -2.02 5.74
C ALA A 85 -20.78 -0.96 4.66
N MET A 86 -19.77 -1.17 3.82
CA MET A 86 -19.43 -0.22 2.75
C MET A 86 -20.58 -0.06 1.74
N TYR A 87 -21.25 -1.15 1.39
CA TYR A 87 -22.44 -1.13 0.53
C TYR A 87 -23.58 -0.30 1.15
N HIS A 88 -23.88 -0.49 2.44
CA HIS A 88 -24.88 0.28 3.16
C HIS A 88 -24.57 1.79 3.13
N LEU A 89 -23.33 2.16 3.40
CA LEU A 89 -22.89 3.56 3.35
C LEU A 89 -23.03 4.15 1.94
N ILE A 90 -22.62 3.42 0.90
CA ILE A 90 -22.75 3.86 -0.49
C ILE A 90 -24.23 4.05 -0.88
N GLU A 91 -25.11 3.13 -0.51
CA GLU A 91 -26.55 3.27 -0.77
C GLU A 91 -27.13 4.51 -0.08
N LYS A 92 -26.70 4.76 1.16
CA LYS A 92 -27.21 5.89 1.95
C LYS A 92 -26.73 7.24 1.40
N TYR A 93 -25.43 7.38 1.17
CA TYR A 93 -24.79 8.67 0.88
C TYR A 93 -24.53 8.91 -0.61
N GLY A 94 -24.31 7.88 -1.41
CA GLY A 94 -24.14 7.96 -2.87
C GLY A 94 -22.96 8.81 -3.32
N PRO A 95 -21.70 8.44 -2.98
CA PRO A 95 -20.52 9.19 -3.39
C PRO A 95 -20.27 9.09 -4.90
N THR A 96 -19.47 10.02 -5.44
CA THR A 96 -19.04 10.00 -6.84
C THR A 96 -17.88 9.02 -7.06
N THR A 97 -16.96 8.96 -6.11
CA THR A 97 -15.70 8.23 -6.23
C THR A 97 -15.35 7.55 -4.90
N LEU A 98 -14.71 6.39 -4.97
CA LEU A 98 -14.19 5.66 -3.82
C LEU A 98 -12.75 5.19 -4.09
N LEU A 99 -11.79 5.71 -3.33
CA LEU A 99 -10.42 5.27 -3.29
C LEU A 99 -10.22 4.20 -2.21
N ILE A 100 -9.56 3.11 -2.55
CA ILE A 100 -9.26 1.99 -1.65
C ILE A 100 -7.76 1.70 -1.75
N GLY A 101 -7.07 1.42 -0.63
CA GLY A 101 -5.70 0.92 -0.69
C GLY A 101 -5.62 -0.47 -1.35
N ALA A 102 -4.62 -0.71 -2.19
CA ALA A 102 -4.40 -2.03 -2.80
C ALA A 102 -3.71 -3.01 -1.82
N THR A 103 -4.13 -3.02 -0.57
CA THR A 103 -3.78 -4.00 0.45
C THR A 103 -4.44 -5.36 0.17
N PRO A 104 -4.08 -6.46 0.85
CA PRO A 104 -4.82 -7.71 0.75
C PRO A 104 -6.32 -7.54 0.97
N ASP A 105 -6.72 -6.80 2.03
CA ASP A 105 -8.13 -6.56 2.37
C ASP A 105 -8.84 -5.69 1.32
N GLY A 106 -8.18 -4.63 0.86
CA GLY A 106 -8.74 -3.75 -0.17
C GLY A 106 -8.89 -4.41 -1.53
N ARG A 107 -7.94 -5.30 -1.90
CA ARG A 107 -8.00 -6.12 -3.12
C ARG A 107 -9.08 -7.20 -3.06
N ASP A 108 -9.47 -7.63 -1.88
CA ASP A 108 -10.57 -8.57 -1.66
C ASP A 108 -11.93 -7.85 -1.63
N MET A 109 -12.08 -6.81 -0.81
CA MET A 109 -13.33 -6.07 -0.65
C MET A 109 -13.73 -5.31 -1.91
N GLY A 110 -12.79 -4.60 -2.55
CA GLY A 110 -13.07 -3.68 -3.64
C GLY A 110 -13.79 -4.32 -4.83
N PRO A 111 -13.29 -5.42 -5.42
CA PRO A 111 -13.95 -6.10 -6.53
C PRO A 111 -15.33 -6.67 -6.17
N ARG A 112 -15.48 -7.19 -4.95
CA ARG A 112 -16.75 -7.71 -4.47
C ARG A 112 -17.78 -6.59 -4.34
N LEU A 113 -17.37 -5.45 -3.78
CA LEU A 113 -18.20 -4.27 -3.68
C LEU A 113 -18.62 -3.75 -5.06
N ALA A 114 -17.67 -3.59 -5.99
CA ALA A 114 -17.93 -3.14 -7.35
C ALA A 114 -18.95 -4.04 -8.07
N CYS A 115 -18.80 -5.35 -7.93
CA CYS A 115 -19.76 -6.32 -8.48
C CYS A 115 -21.17 -6.14 -7.87
N ARG A 116 -21.25 -5.95 -6.53
CA ARG A 116 -22.52 -5.79 -5.81
C ARG A 116 -23.28 -4.53 -6.22
N ILE A 117 -22.60 -3.43 -6.44
CA ILE A 117 -23.21 -2.16 -6.88
C ILE A 117 -23.27 -2.01 -8.40
N LYS A 118 -22.75 -2.99 -9.15
CA LYS A 118 -22.71 -3.03 -10.63
C LYS A 118 -21.97 -1.84 -11.23
N THR A 119 -20.76 -1.58 -10.73
CA THR A 119 -19.85 -0.56 -11.26
C THR A 119 -18.50 -1.19 -11.68
N GLY A 120 -17.66 -0.41 -12.37
CA GLY A 120 -16.29 -0.79 -12.67
C GLY A 120 -15.34 -0.58 -11.48
N LEU A 121 -14.22 -1.33 -11.49
CA LEU A 121 -13.11 -1.11 -10.58
C LEU A 121 -11.80 -1.14 -11.36
N THR A 122 -10.95 -0.11 -11.17
CA THR A 122 -9.58 -0.11 -11.69
C THR A 122 -8.61 -0.53 -10.58
N ALA A 123 -7.86 -1.61 -10.81
CA ALA A 123 -7.02 -2.20 -9.78
C ALA A 123 -5.56 -1.74 -9.88
N ASP A 124 -4.91 -1.56 -8.71
CA ASP A 124 -3.47 -1.34 -8.56
C ASP A 124 -2.97 -0.08 -9.28
N CYS A 125 -3.72 1.01 -9.11
CA CYS A 125 -3.41 2.30 -9.71
C CYS A 125 -2.16 2.92 -9.09
N THR A 126 -1.40 3.63 -9.94
CA THR A 126 -0.20 4.39 -9.55
C THR A 126 -0.29 5.87 -9.93
N GLY A 127 -1.38 6.28 -10.58
CA GLY A 127 -1.66 7.67 -10.91
C GLY A 127 -3.15 7.94 -10.88
N LEU A 128 -3.51 9.14 -10.44
CA LEU A 128 -4.88 9.63 -10.34
C LEU A 128 -4.93 11.07 -10.86
N ASP A 129 -5.88 11.37 -11.71
CA ASP A 129 -6.18 12.73 -12.17
C ASP A 129 -7.66 12.87 -12.54
N ILE A 130 -8.07 14.06 -12.93
CA ILE A 130 -9.39 14.29 -13.52
C ILE A 130 -9.22 14.45 -15.04
N ASP A 131 -9.97 13.63 -15.77
CA ASP A 131 -10.06 13.77 -17.22
C ASP A 131 -10.75 15.10 -17.58
N PRO A 132 -10.07 16.01 -18.30
CA PRO A 132 -10.58 17.36 -18.55
C PRO A 132 -11.83 17.39 -19.45
N GLU A 133 -12.04 16.35 -20.25
CA GLU A 133 -13.19 16.30 -21.16
C GLU A 133 -14.47 15.81 -20.45
N SER A 134 -14.35 14.79 -19.64
CA SER A 134 -15.51 14.13 -19.01
C SER A 134 -15.71 14.48 -17.54
N GLY A 135 -14.69 15.05 -16.87
CA GLY A 135 -14.71 15.30 -15.42
C GLY A 135 -14.64 14.03 -14.57
N ASN A 136 -14.43 12.87 -15.19
CA ASN A 136 -14.26 11.61 -14.48
C ASN A 136 -12.84 11.45 -13.93
N VAL A 137 -12.69 10.60 -12.92
CA VAL A 137 -11.35 10.24 -12.44
C VAL A 137 -10.65 9.40 -13.51
N ALA A 138 -9.45 9.82 -13.88
CA ALA A 138 -8.54 9.13 -14.76
C ALA A 138 -7.63 8.22 -13.89
N TRP A 139 -7.87 6.92 -13.97
CA TRP A 139 -7.15 5.91 -13.20
C TRP A 139 -5.98 5.36 -14.00
N THR A 140 -4.77 5.73 -13.66
CA THR A 140 -3.57 5.26 -14.36
C THR A 140 -2.93 4.11 -13.60
N ARG A 141 -2.66 3.01 -14.33
CA ARG A 141 -2.03 1.82 -13.76
C ARG A 141 -0.99 1.23 -14.70
N PRO A 142 0.05 0.56 -14.18
CA PRO A 142 0.95 -0.24 -15.00
C PRO A 142 0.22 -1.43 -15.63
N ALA A 143 0.55 -1.71 -16.88
CA ALA A 143 0.09 -2.87 -17.64
C ALA A 143 1.28 -3.62 -18.24
N PHE A 144 1.09 -4.90 -18.58
CA PHE A 144 2.11 -5.73 -19.23
C PHE A 144 3.49 -5.66 -18.55
N GLY A 145 3.51 -5.83 -17.23
CA GLY A 145 4.75 -5.83 -16.45
C GLY A 145 5.38 -4.47 -16.21
N GLY A 146 4.64 -3.38 -16.40
CA GLY A 146 5.11 -2.01 -16.15
C GLY A 146 5.64 -1.27 -17.37
N ASN A 147 5.77 -1.94 -18.52
CA ASN A 147 6.27 -1.32 -19.75
C ASN A 147 5.25 -0.38 -20.43
N LEU A 148 3.99 -0.49 -20.06
CA LEU A 148 2.90 0.36 -20.54
C LEU A 148 2.10 0.90 -19.36
N MET A 149 1.60 2.12 -19.51
CA MET A 149 0.66 2.72 -18.58
C MET A 149 -0.72 2.77 -19.24
N ALA A 150 -1.73 2.23 -18.57
CA ALA A 150 -3.12 2.29 -19.02
C ALA A 150 -3.88 3.31 -18.17
N THR A 151 -4.54 4.27 -18.81
CA THR A 151 -5.48 5.19 -18.16
C THR A 151 -6.90 4.73 -18.45
N ILE A 152 -7.68 4.52 -17.40
CA ILE A 152 -9.02 3.93 -17.45
C ILE A 152 -10.02 4.94 -16.89
N LEU A 153 -11.15 5.07 -17.56
CA LEU A 153 -12.29 5.89 -17.15
C LEU A 153 -13.50 5.01 -16.84
N CYS A 154 -14.35 5.46 -15.92
CA CYS A 154 -15.65 4.84 -15.63
C CYS A 154 -16.76 5.89 -15.82
N PRO A 155 -17.21 6.15 -17.06
CA PRO A 155 -18.11 7.26 -17.38
C PRO A 155 -19.54 7.05 -16.87
N ASP A 156 -20.06 5.82 -16.90
CA ASP A 156 -21.50 5.53 -16.83
C ASP A 156 -21.98 5.10 -15.44
N HIS A 157 -21.08 4.68 -14.56
CA HIS A 157 -21.45 4.11 -13.27
C HIS A 157 -20.83 4.86 -12.09
N ARG A 158 -21.55 4.85 -10.94
CA ARG A 158 -21.10 5.48 -9.69
C ARG A 158 -21.29 4.52 -8.51
N PRO A 159 -20.42 4.66 -7.49
CA PRO A 159 -19.17 5.43 -7.52
C PRO A 159 -18.17 4.85 -8.53
N GLN A 160 -17.25 5.70 -9.02
CA GLN A 160 -16.03 5.25 -9.67
C GLN A 160 -15.13 4.64 -8.59
N ILE A 161 -14.67 3.40 -8.77
CA ILE A 161 -13.86 2.71 -7.75
C ILE A 161 -12.49 2.38 -8.31
N GLY A 162 -11.45 2.60 -7.49
CA GLY A 162 -10.12 2.08 -7.78
C GLY A 162 -9.37 1.68 -6.53
N THR A 163 -8.55 0.64 -6.67
CA THR A 163 -7.53 0.34 -5.66
C THR A 163 -6.21 0.99 -6.06
N VAL A 164 -5.53 1.57 -5.10
CA VAL A 164 -4.30 2.35 -5.31
C VAL A 164 -3.15 1.68 -4.57
N ARG A 165 -2.03 1.53 -5.26
CA ARG A 165 -0.84 0.88 -4.70
C ARG A 165 -0.31 1.66 -3.50
N PRO A 166 -0.01 1.00 -2.36
CA PRO A 166 0.64 1.65 -1.21
C PRO A 166 1.99 2.29 -1.58
N GLY A 167 2.34 3.39 -0.93
CA GLY A 167 3.62 4.07 -1.12
C GLY A 167 3.75 4.89 -2.41
N VAL A 168 2.72 4.96 -3.25
CA VAL A 168 2.74 5.77 -4.49
C VAL A 168 2.51 7.25 -4.19
N PHE A 169 1.68 7.56 -3.23
CA PHE A 169 1.40 8.93 -2.84
C PHE A 169 1.98 9.23 -1.45
N LYS A 170 2.52 10.43 -1.31
CA LYS A 170 3.06 10.88 -0.02
C LYS A 170 1.92 11.33 0.89
N LYS A 171 1.95 10.85 2.11
CA LYS A 171 1.04 11.27 3.17
C LYS A 171 1.26 12.76 3.49
N SER A 172 0.19 13.55 3.58
CA SER A 172 0.26 14.93 4.07
C SER A 172 0.74 14.97 5.51
N ALA A 173 1.37 16.07 5.91
CA ALA A 173 1.65 16.29 7.34
C ALA A 173 0.33 16.43 8.11
N PRO A 174 0.24 15.90 9.34
CA PRO A 174 -0.94 16.08 10.17
C PRO A 174 -1.12 17.57 10.49
N GLY A 175 -2.36 18.06 10.39
CA GLY A 175 -2.75 19.43 10.69
C GLY A 175 -3.76 19.50 11.83
N ASP A 176 -4.19 20.72 12.15
CA ASP A 176 -5.20 20.99 13.21
C ASP A 176 -6.65 20.97 12.66
N ALA A 177 -6.85 20.54 11.42
CA ALA A 177 -8.17 20.48 10.80
C ALA A 177 -9.08 19.52 11.59
N LYS A 178 -10.33 19.93 11.78
CA LYS A 178 -11.35 19.13 12.44
C LYS A 178 -12.41 18.72 11.44
N ALA A 179 -12.42 17.44 11.12
CA ALA A 179 -13.46 16.85 10.29
C ALA A 179 -14.81 16.80 11.01
N GLU A 180 -15.90 16.88 10.26
CA GLU A 180 -17.22 16.49 10.73
C GLU A 180 -17.26 14.97 10.92
N ILE A 181 -17.58 14.48 12.13
CA ILE A 181 -17.60 13.05 12.43
C ILE A 181 -19.05 12.57 12.46
N ILE A 182 -19.37 11.61 11.59
CA ILE A 182 -20.67 10.93 11.55
C ILE A 182 -20.46 9.48 11.97
N ARG A 183 -21.09 9.09 13.09
CA ARG A 183 -21.11 7.69 13.53
C ARG A 183 -22.36 7.02 13.03
N GLU A 184 -22.17 6.02 12.17
CA GLU A 184 -23.27 5.21 11.63
C GLU A 184 -23.45 3.96 12.47
N GLU A 185 -24.65 3.76 12.94
CA GLU A 185 -25.04 2.50 13.58
C GLU A 185 -25.41 1.49 12.49
N PHE A 186 -24.54 0.51 12.31
CA PHE A 186 -24.73 -0.56 11.35
C PHE A 186 -24.18 -1.87 11.90
N HIS A 187 -25.00 -2.89 11.85
CA HIS A 187 -24.66 -4.24 12.29
C HIS A 187 -24.93 -5.24 11.18
N VAL A 188 -24.06 -6.25 11.07
CA VAL A 188 -24.25 -7.36 10.13
C VAL A 188 -24.84 -8.54 10.89
N ALA A 189 -25.95 -9.07 10.40
CA ALA A 189 -26.52 -10.29 10.97
C ALA A 189 -25.53 -11.45 10.86
N PRO A 190 -25.33 -12.24 11.93
CA PRO A 190 -24.31 -13.32 11.94
C PRO A 190 -24.44 -14.30 10.77
N GLU A 191 -25.68 -14.60 10.34
CA GLU A 191 -25.95 -15.50 9.21
C GLU A 191 -25.53 -14.92 7.83
N GLN A 192 -25.22 -13.64 7.76
CA GLN A 192 -24.68 -12.99 6.55
C GLN A 192 -23.16 -13.10 6.47
N ILE A 193 -22.49 -13.44 7.57
CA ILE A 193 -21.04 -13.67 7.62
C ILE A 193 -20.81 -15.16 7.43
N ARG A 194 -20.35 -15.56 6.24
CA ARG A 194 -20.22 -16.96 5.83
C ARG A 194 -18.87 -17.59 6.17
N THR A 195 -17.97 -16.80 6.72
CA THR A 195 -16.61 -17.22 7.10
C THR A 195 -16.42 -17.00 8.60
N GLU A 196 -15.70 -17.90 9.24
CA GLU A 196 -15.31 -17.80 10.65
C GLU A 196 -13.79 -17.71 10.71
N LEU A 197 -13.27 -16.71 11.44
CA LEU A 197 -11.86 -16.64 11.73
C LEU A 197 -11.53 -17.66 12.83
N LEU A 198 -10.82 -18.72 12.47
CA LEU A 198 -10.46 -19.79 13.41
C LEU A 198 -9.20 -19.43 14.21
N GLU A 199 -8.19 -18.90 13.53
CA GLU A 199 -6.88 -18.62 14.11
C GLU A 199 -6.13 -17.55 13.33
N VAL A 200 -5.42 -16.69 14.02
CA VAL A 200 -4.43 -15.76 13.45
C VAL A 200 -3.04 -16.26 13.84
N ILE A 201 -2.33 -16.82 12.87
CA ILE A 201 -0.94 -17.25 13.07
C ILE A 201 -0.04 -16.04 12.84
N ARG A 202 0.57 -15.58 13.92
CA ARG A 202 1.57 -14.50 13.85
C ARG A 202 2.97 -15.12 13.86
N GLU A 203 3.82 -14.65 12.99
CA GLU A 203 5.25 -14.94 13.11
C GLU A 203 5.75 -14.42 14.47
N ALA A 204 6.68 -15.17 15.09
CA ALA A 204 7.15 -14.89 16.45
C ALA A 204 7.60 -13.42 16.59
N ALA A 205 7.32 -12.79 17.72
CA ALA A 205 7.49 -11.37 18.00
C ALA A 205 8.91 -10.78 17.83
N GLY A 206 9.87 -11.56 17.30
CA GLY A 206 11.22 -11.13 16.95
C GLY A 206 11.38 -10.65 15.49
N GLU A 207 10.38 -10.81 14.63
CA GLU A 207 10.45 -10.49 13.19
C GLU A 207 9.34 -9.56 12.71
N LEU A 208 8.90 -8.61 13.52
CA LEU A 208 8.08 -7.51 13.04
C LEU A 208 8.94 -6.59 12.17
N VAL A 209 9.05 -6.96 10.89
CA VAL A 209 9.81 -6.18 9.92
C VAL A 209 8.87 -5.14 9.31
N ASP A 210 9.00 -3.90 9.72
CA ASP A 210 8.32 -2.77 9.08
C ASP A 210 9.08 -2.38 7.81
N LEU A 211 8.76 -3.04 6.70
CA LEU A 211 9.29 -2.68 5.39
C LEU A 211 8.57 -1.49 4.77
N GLU A 212 7.27 -1.33 5.06
CA GLU A 212 6.45 -0.29 4.43
C GLU A 212 6.74 1.09 5.01
N GLY A 213 7.14 1.16 6.28
CA GLY A 213 7.53 2.40 6.95
C GLY A 213 9.04 2.70 6.93
N ALA A 214 9.86 1.82 6.32
CA ALA A 214 11.32 1.97 6.35
C ALA A 214 11.81 3.06 5.41
N ASP A 215 12.65 3.97 5.91
CA ASP A 215 13.34 4.99 5.10
C ASP A 215 14.44 4.41 4.22
N ILE A 216 15.10 3.34 4.68
CA ILE A 216 16.19 2.67 3.98
C ILE A 216 15.96 1.16 4.02
N ILE A 217 16.10 0.50 2.87
CA ILE A 217 15.99 -0.96 2.74
C ILE A 217 17.23 -1.52 2.07
N VAL A 218 17.85 -2.55 2.68
CA VAL A 218 18.90 -3.35 2.06
C VAL A 218 18.33 -4.74 1.79
N SER A 219 18.20 -5.09 0.51
CA SER A 219 17.43 -6.28 0.09
C SER A 219 18.34 -7.32 -0.55
N GLY A 220 18.25 -8.59 -0.08
CA GLY A 220 18.96 -9.73 -0.61
C GLY A 220 18.14 -10.52 -1.64
N GLY A 221 18.77 -10.83 -2.79
CA GLY A 221 18.17 -11.69 -3.81
C GLY A 221 18.73 -13.10 -3.82
N ARG A 222 18.39 -13.87 -4.87
CA ARG A 222 18.94 -15.23 -5.06
C ARG A 222 20.46 -15.25 -5.16
N GLY A 223 21.09 -14.11 -5.52
CA GLY A 223 22.54 -13.97 -5.60
C GLY A 223 23.28 -14.08 -4.26
N VAL A 224 22.58 -13.99 -3.10
CA VAL A 224 23.19 -14.23 -1.78
C VAL A 224 23.53 -15.70 -1.55
N GLY A 225 22.92 -16.65 -2.29
CA GLY A 225 23.32 -18.05 -2.35
C GLY A 225 22.93 -18.92 -1.16
N GLY A 226 22.40 -18.38 -0.08
CA GLY A 226 21.98 -19.12 1.11
C GLY A 226 21.65 -18.21 2.31
N PRO A 227 21.18 -18.78 3.44
CA PRO A 227 20.92 -18.02 4.66
C PRO A 227 22.14 -17.23 5.16
N GLU A 228 23.33 -17.84 5.09
CA GLU A 228 24.60 -17.23 5.51
C GLU A 228 24.98 -16.03 4.63
N GLY A 229 24.55 -16.03 3.36
CA GLY A 229 24.79 -14.91 2.46
C GLY A 229 24.02 -13.64 2.78
N PHE A 230 23.07 -13.70 3.71
CA PHE A 230 22.40 -12.52 4.27
C PHE A 230 23.25 -11.79 5.33
N GLU A 231 24.29 -12.39 5.88
CA GLU A 231 25.11 -11.74 6.91
C GLU A 231 25.72 -10.40 6.44
N PRO A 232 26.35 -10.29 5.25
CA PRO A 232 26.83 -8.99 4.78
C PRO A 232 25.69 -8.00 4.45
N VAL A 233 24.50 -8.49 4.08
CA VAL A 233 23.31 -7.65 3.84
C VAL A 233 22.83 -7.05 5.16
N LYS A 234 22.74 -7.86 6.23
CA LYS A 234 22.38 -7.42 7.58
C LYS A 234 23.41 -6.44 8.14
N ALA A 235 24.71 -6.75 7.99
CA ALA A 235 25.79 -5.89 8.47
C ALA A 235 25.74 -4.49 7.82
N LEU A 236 25.41 -4.40 6.54
CA LEU A 236 25.21 -3.11 5.86
C LEU A 236 23.95 -2.42 6.37
N ALA A 237 22.86 -3.16 6.53
CA ALA A 237 21.59 -2.64 7.05
C ALA A 237 21.77 -2.04 8.46
N ASP A 238 22.47 -2.74 9.35
CA ASP A 238 22.74 -2.28 10.72
C ASP A 238 23.49 -0.94 10.74
N VAL A 239 24.53 -0.81 9.91
CA VAL A 239 25.30 0.42 9.82
C VAL A 239 24.50 1.59 9.26
N LEU A 240 23.58 1.32 8.34
CA LEU A 240 22.70 2.32 7.76
C LEU A 240 21.50 2.67 8.67
N GLY A 241 21.14 1.82 9.63
CA GLY A 241 19.88 1.86 10.35
C GLY A 241 18.71 1.47 9.42
N ALA A 242 18.98 0.53 8.50
CA ALA A 242 18.07 0.10 7.46
C ALA A 242 17.31 -1.17 7.84
N THR A 243 16.17 -1.39 7.20
CA THR A 243 15.42 -2.65 7.29
C THR A 243 15.93 -3.63 6.23
N VAL A 244 16.03 -4.92 6.60
CA VAL A 244 16.43 -5.96 5.65
C VAL A 244 15.22 -6.42 4.84
N GLY A 245 15.33 -6.38 3.51
CA GLY A 245 14.35 -6.92 2.58
C GLY A 245 14.87 -8.17 1.86
N ALA A 246 13.99 -8.84 1.14
CA ALA A 246 14.36 -10.01 0.35
C ALA A 246 13.50 -10.16 -0.91
N SER A 247 14.08 -10.81 -1.93
CA SER A 247 13.29 -11.24 -3.08
C SER A 247 12.48 -12.49 -2.76
N ARG A 248 11.37 -12.70 -3.46
CA ARG A 248 10.58 -13.93 -3.36
C ARG A 248 11.42 -15.20 -3.50
N ALA A 249 12.38 -15.21 -4.42
CA ALA A 249 13.24 -16.38 -4.64
C ALA A 249 14.08 -16.75 -3.41
N ALA A 250 14.52 -15.78 -2.61
CA ALA A 250 15.24 -16.04 -1.36
C ALA A 250 14.29 -16.56 -0.26
N VAL A 251 13.08 -16.03 -0.19
CA VAL A 251 12.02 -16.46 0.74
C VAL A 251 11.54 -17.87 0.41
N ASP A 252 11.21 -18.14 -0.86
CA ASP A 252 10.75 -19.47 -1.32
C ASP A 252 11.84 -20.56 -1.10
N SER A 253 13.12 -20.17 -1.07
CA SER A 253 14.24 -21.05 -0.73
C SER A 253 14.44 -21.27 0.77
N GLY A 254 13.63 -20.61 1.63
CA GLY A 254 13.72 -20.73 3.09
C GLY A 254 14.93 -20.04 3.72
N TRP A 255 15.56 -19.09 3.03
CA TRP A 255 16.76 -18.38 3.52
C TRP A 255 16.45 -17.25 4.48
N ILE A 256 15.26 -16.68 4.36
CA ILE A 256 14.75 -15.60 5.21
C ILE A 256 13.22 -15.70 5.25
N SER A 257 12.60 -15.17 6.31
CA SER A 257 11.14 -15.28 6.48
C SER A 257 10.36 -14.43 5.46
N HIS A 258 9.09 -14.79 5.25
CA HIS A 258 8.17 -14.09 4.34
C HIS A 258 7.94 -12.62 4.76
N ALA A 259 8.12 -12.28 6.04
CA ALA A 259 8.00 -10.91 6.54
C ALA A 259 8.92 -9.91 5.82
N HIS A 260 10.05 -10.40 5.28
CA HIS A 260 11.03 -9.62 4.53
C HIS A 260 10.73 -9.51 3.03
N GLN A 261 9.68 -10.18 2.52
CA GLN A 261 9.47 -10.26 1.07
C GLN A 261 9.03 -8.92 0.47
N VAL A 262 9.83 -8.43 -0.48
CA VAL A 262 9.50 -7.27 -1.33
C VAL A 262 9.08 -7.75 -2.72
N GLY A 263 7.98 -7.23 -3.23
CA GLY A 263 7.48 -7.55 -4.57
C GLY A 263 5.97 -7.59 -4.66
N GLN A 264 5.46 -7.94 -5.82
CA GLN A 264 4.02 -7.99 -6.14
C GLN A 264 3.20 -8.88 -5.19
N THR A 265 3.80 -9.97 -4.70
CA THR A 265 3.17 -10.94 -3.78
C THR A 265 3.68 -10.81 -2.33
N GLY A 266 4.56 -9.87 -2.08
CA GLY A 266 5.05 -9.48 -0.77
C GLY A 266 4.62 -8.04 -0.45
N LYS A 267 5.48 -7.32 0.27
CA LYS A 267 5.25 -5.91 0.60
C LYS A 267 5.68 -5.01 -0.56
N THR A 268 4.91 -3.95 -0.81
CA THR A 268 5.29 -2.86 -1.71
C THR A 268 5.87 -1.74 -0.87
N VAL A 269 7.07 -1.28 -1.25
CA VAL A 269 7.87 -0.32 -0.49
C VAL A 269 8.27 0.87 -1.35
N ALA A 270 8.44 2.03 -0.72
CA ALA A 270 8.92 3.25 -1.37
C ALA A 270 9.90 3.99 -0.43
N PRO A 271 11.04 3.37 -0.07
CA PRO A 271 12.03 4.00 0.80
C PRO A 271 12.76 5.14 0.08
N LYS A 272 13.42 5.99 0.85
CA LYS A 272 14.35 7.00 0.31
C LYS A 272 15.57 6.35 -0.36
N LEU A 273 15.97 5.15 0.12
CA LEU A 273 17.08 4.40 -0.45
C LEU A 273 16.78 2.89 -0.43
N TYR A 274 16.84 2.27 -1.60
CA TYR A 274 16.73 0.83 -1.78
C TYR A 274 18.03 0.25 -2.33
N ILE A 275 18.70 -0.63 -1.58
CA ILE A 275 19.93 -1.30 -2.03
C ILE A 275 19.60 -2.74 -2.40
N ALA A 276 19.67 -3.06 -3.69
CA ALA A 276 19.35 -4.38 -4.25
C ALA A 276 20.63 -5.23 -4.38
N CYS A 277 20.81 -6.23 -3.52
CA CYS A 277 22.00 -7.07 -3.44
C CYS A 277 21.76 -8.44 -4.08
N GLY A 278 22.34 -8.73 -5.23
CA GLY A 278 22.18 -10.01 -5.93
C GLY A 278 20.74 -10.29 -6.37
N ILE A 279 19.98 -9.24 -6.67
CA ILE A 279 18.62 -9.27 -7.21
C ILE A 279 18.68 -9.11 -8.71
N SER A 280 17.97 -9.97 -9.46
CA SER A 280 17.99 -9.94 -10.93
C SER A 280 17.17 -8.81 -11.54
N GLY A 281 16.13 -8.32 -10.85
CA GLY A 281 15.21 -7.33 -11.40
C GLY A 281 14.02 -7.95 -12.13
N ALA A 282 13.53 -9.10 -11.68
CA ALA A 282 12.27 -9.64 -12.18
C ALA A 282 11.11 -8.63 -12.00
N ILE A 283 10.23 -8.53 -12.98
CA ILE A 283 9.11 -7.56 -13.01
C ILE A 283 8.29 -7.58 -11.73
N GLN A 284 8.07 -8.77 -11.16
CA GLN A 284 7.31 -8.94 -9.92
C GLN A 284 8.04 -8.34 -8.70
N HIS A 285 9.36 -8.32 -8.70
CA HIS A 285 10.16 -7.66 -7.66
C HIS A 285 10.16 -6.15 -7.86
N LEU A 286 10.38 -5.70 -9.09
CA LEU A 286 10.36 -4.29 -9.46
C LEU A 286 9.02 -3.64 -9.10
N ALA A 287 7.90 -4.33 -9.31
CA ALA A 287 6.57 -3.86 -8.94
C ALA A 287 6.45 -3.51 -7.44
N GLY A 288 7.28 -4.10 -6.57
CA GLY A 288 7.28 -3.84 -5.15
C GLY A 288 8.28 -2.78 -4.67
N MET A 289 9.21 -2.27 -5.51
CA MET A 289 10.24 -1.35 -5.05
C MET A 289 10.55 -0.18 -5.98
N SER A 290 9.95 -0.13 -7.18
CA SER A 290 10.20 0.97 -8.16
C SER A 290 9.77 2.35 -7.68
N GLY A 291 9.00 2.46 -6.60
CA GLY A 291 8.63 3.73 -5.96
C GLY A 291 9.71 4.32 -5.05
N SER A 292 10.87 3.68 -4.92
CA SER A 292 11.99 4.17 -4.12
C SER A 292 12.56 5.47 -4.68
N ASP A 293 12.94 6.42 -3.81
CA ASP A 293 13.52 7.71 -4.26
C ASP A 293 14.91 7.52 -4.89
N CYS A 294 15.68 6.50 -4.43
CA CYS A 294 16.99 6.14 -4.98
C CYS A 294 17.20 4.62 -4.92
N ILE A 295 17.63 4.04 -6.03
CA ILE A 295 17.88 2.61 -6.17
C ILE A 295 19.37 2.36 -6.46
N VAL A 296 20.01 1.58 -5.60
CA VAL A 296 21.38 1.10 -5.79
C VAL A 296 21.37 -0.39 -6.08
N ALA A 297 21.91 -0.83 -7.21
CA ALA A 297 21.97 -2.24 -7.58
C ALA A 297 23.39 -2.78 -7.48
N ILE A 298 23.55 -3.95 -6.86
CA ILE A 298 24.82 -4.69 -6.80
C ILE A 298 24.56 -6.09 -7.37
N ASN A 299 25.12 -6.38 -8.54
CA ASN A 299 24.95 -7.67 -9.20
C ASN A 299 26.24 -8.03 -9.96
N LYS A 300 26.54 -9.33 -10.02
CA LYS A 300 27.69 -9.84 -10.80
C LYS A 300 27.41 -9.90 -12.31
N ASP A 301 26.13 -9.96 -12.69
CA ASP A 301 25.68 -10.01 -14.08
C ASP A 301 25.45 -8.58 -14.57
N PRO A 302 26.25 -8.06 -15.52
CA PRO A 302 26.12 -6.71 -16.02
C PRO A 302 24.81 -6.48 -16.80
N ASP A 303 24.21 -7.56 -17.32
CA ASP A 303 22.96 -7.50 -18.10
C ASP A 303 21.70 -7.77 -17.25
N ALA A 304 21.84 -7.77 -15.92
CA ALA A 304 20.72 -7.98 -15.02
C ALA A 304 19.71 -6.84 -15.14
N PRO A 305 18.41 -7.12 -15.37
CA PRO A 305 17.36 -6.08 -15.55
C PRO A 305 17.22 -5.09 -14.38
N ILE A 306 17.77 -5.41 -13.21
CA ILE A 306 17.77 -4.49 -12.06
C ILE A 306 18.52 -3.18 -12.38
N PHE A 307 19.53 -3.23 -13.26
CA PHE A 307 20.30 -2.08 -13.66
C PHE A 307 19.51 -1.09 -14.53
N ASP A 308 18.46 -1.56 -15.22
CA ASP A 308 17.59 -0.70 -16.04
C ASP A 308 16.79 0.31 -15.18
N VAL A 309 16.59 0.02 -13.89
CA VAL A 309 15.83 0.85 -12.95
C VAL A 309 16.71 1.45 -11.84
N ALA A 310 17.98 1.12 -11.78
CA ALA A 310 18.90 1.59 -10.76
C ALA A 310 19.45 2.97 -11.09
N ASP A 311 19.47 3.88 -10.10
CA ASP A 311 20.19 5.17 -10.21
C ASP A 311 21.70 4.97 -10.15
N TYR A 312 22.14 3.97 -9.37
CA TYR A 312 23.55 3.59 -9.26
C TYR A 312 23.71 2.08 -9.36
N GLY A 313 24.64 1.63 -10.20
CA GLY A 313 24.93 0.21 -10.40
C GLY A 313 26.37 -0.13 -10.10
N ILE A 314 26.59 -1.23 -9.38
CA ILE A 314 27.91 -1.81 -9.15
C ILE A 314 27.89 -3.22 -9.72
N VAL A 315 28.66 -3.44 -10.80
CA VAL A 315 28.87 -4.78 -11.36
C VAL A 315 30.02 -5.45 -10.60
N GLY A 316 29.68 -6.42 -9.75
CA GLY A 316 30.67 -7.06 -8.91
C GLY A 316 30.11 -8.15 -8.00
N ASN A 317 31.00 -8.81 -7.30
CA ASN A 317 30.66 -9.81 -6.30
C ASN A 317 30.17 -9.13 -5.01
N LEU A 318 28.92 -9.36 -4.63
CA LEU A 318 28.32 -8.73 -3.44
C LEU A 318 29.11 -9.04 -2.15
N PHE A 319 29.76 -10.21 -2.06
CA PHE A 319 30.57 -10.59 -0.90
C PHE A 319 31.90 -9.81 -0.76
N GLU A 320 32.29 -9.10 -1.81
CA GLU A 320 33.45 -8.19 -1.80
C GLU A 320 32.96 -6.74 -1.65
N VAL A 321 31.88 -6.38 -2.36
CA VAL A 321 31.34 -5.02 -2.40
C VAL A 321 30.70 -4.62 -1.09
N LEU A 322 29.84 -5.48 -0.49
CA LEU A 322 29.10 -5.13 0.74
C LEU A 322 30.00 -4.88 1.94
N PRO A 323 31.03 -5.71 2.23
CA PRO A 323 31.96 -5.41 3.33
C PRO A 323 32.73 -4.10 3.12
N ALA A 324 33.21 -3.85 1.88
CA ALA A 324 33.92 -2.62 1.56
C ALA A 324 33.03 -1.38 1.73
N LEU A 325 31.77 -1.44 1.24
CA LEU A 325 30.79 -0.39 1.39
C LEU A 325 30.44 -0.14 2.86
N THR A 326 30.29 -1.21 3.63
CA THR A 326 30.00 -1.13 5.08
C THR A 326 31.10 -0.39 5.83
N GLU A 327 32.37 -0.70 5.54
CA GLU A 327 33.51 -0.03 6.16
C GLU A 327 33.64 1.45 5.77
N GLU A 328 33.37 1.79 4.50
CA GLU A 328 33.40 3.20 4.08
C GLU A 328 32.27 4.02 4.73
N ILE A 329 31.06 3.44 4.84
CA ILE A 329 29.95 4.12 5.52
C ILE A 329 30.23 4.30 7.02
N LYS A 330 30.86 3.32 7.69
CA LYS A 330 31.29 3.50 9.09
C LYS A 330 32.24 4.68 9.26
N LYS A 331 33.21 4.82 8.34
CA LYS A 331 34.14 5.97 8.37
C LYS A 331 33.45 7.31 8.17
N LEU A 332 32.42 7.37 7.33
CA LEU A 332 31.67 8.60 7.09
C LEU A 332 30.75 8.98 8.26
N LYS A 333 30.37 8.02 9.10
CA LYS A 333 29.52 8.23 10.28
C LYS A 333 30.30 8.49 11.57
N ALA A 334 31.61 8.20 11.56
CA ALA A 334 32.53 8.42 12.69
C ALA A 334 33.03 9.88 12.73
#